data_872f58a28736badc6e5932883463e31a
#
_entry.id   872f58a28736badc6e5932883463e31a
#
_cell.length_a   1.000
_cell.length_b   1.000
_cell.length_c   1.000
_cell.angle_alpha   90.00
_cell.angle_beta   90.00
_cell.angle_gamma   90.00
#
_symmetry.space_group_name_H-M   'P 1'
#
loop_
_entity.id
_entity.type
_entity.pdbx_description
1 polymer ?
#
loop_
_entity_poly.entity_id
_entity_poly.type
_entity_poly.pdbx_seq_one_letter_code
_entity_poly.pdbx_strand_id
1 'polypeptide(L)'
;MTQAQGSFTVQAWDESTYEDLAGEAKLTRAHVTFGYAGDLQGQGISDSLMCYRDNGTAVYTGLERITGQLAGRSGSFVLLSTGAYADGEAKTSWQVVEGSGTGDLAGLRGQGSSVAASGPGGTFTFEYDLC
;
A
#
# COMPACT_ATOMS: atom_id res chain seq x y z
N MET A 1 -21.48 1.15 2.02
CA MET A 1 -20.04 0.76 2.20
C MET A 1 -19.67 0.80 3.65
N THR A 2 -18.83 -0.11 4.05
CA THR A 2 -18.31 -0.15 5.41
C THR A 2 -16.95 0.53 5.46
N GLN A 3 -16.71 1.33 6.48
CA GLN A 3 -15.42 1.97 6.67
C GLN A 3 -14.55 1.18 7.64
N ALA A 4 -13.28 1.04 7.28
CA ALA A 4 -12.25 0.49 8.15
C ALA A 4 -11.13 1.52 8.28
N GLN A 5 -10.48 1.53 9.43
CA GLN A 5 -9.35 2.42 9.68
C GLN A 5 -8.36 1.75 10.60
N GLY A 6 -7.14 2.23 10.56
CA GLY A 6 -6.09 1.68 11.40
C GLY A 6 -4.74 2.26 11.05
N SER A 7 -3.71 1.50 11.39
CA SER A 7 -2.32 1.91 11.19
C SER A 7 -1.53 0.81 10.51
N PHE A 8 -0.37 1.18 9.98
CA PHE A 8 0.56 0.23 9.40
C PHE A 8 1.98 0.60 9.78
N THR A 9 2.84 -0.40 9.77
CA THR A 9 4.28 -0.22 9.95
C THR A 9 5.02 -0.93 8.83
N VAL A 10 6.15 -0.36 8.42
CA VAL A 10 7.06 -1.01 7.48
C VAL A 10 7.93 -1.97 8.26
N GLN A 11 7.87 -3.25 7.92
CA GLN A 11 8.65 -4.30 8.58
C GLN A 11 9.94 -4.61 7.85
N ALA A 12 9.92 -4.49 6.52
CA ALA A 12 11.09 -4.72 5.69
C ALA A 12 10.99 -3.89 4.42
N TRP A 13 12.13 -3.42 3.93
CA TRP A 13 12.20 -2.60 2.72
C TRP A 13 13.45 -2.99 1.95
N ASP A 14 13.26 -3.44 0.71
CA ASP A 14 14.34 -3.79 -0.20
C ASP A 14 14.11 -3.06 -1.52
N GLU A 15 14.94 -2.07 -1.80
CA GLU A 15 14.78 -1.22 -2.97
C GLU A 15 16.05 -1.22 -3.79
N SER A 16 15.91 -1.33 -5.11
CA SER A 16 17.04 -1.29 -6.04
C SER A 16 16.73 -0.37 -7.20
N THR A 17 17.74 0.39 -7.62
CA THR A 17 17.67 1.25 -8.79
C THR A 17 17.91 0.41 -10.04
N TYR A 18 17.02 0.49 -11.02
CA TYR A 18 17.21 -0.23 -12.27
C TYR A 18 17.50 0.72 -13.44
N GLU A 19 17.32 2.03 -13.26
CA GLU A 19 17.67 3.00 -14.28
C GLU A 19 17.93 4.36 -13.64
N ASP A 20 19.08 4.95 -13.94
CA ASP A 20 19.40 6.32 -13.56
C ASP A 20 18.95 7.27 -14.67
N LEU A 21 18.35 8.38 -14.28
CA LEU A 21 17.90 9.41 -15.20
C LEU A 21 18.80 10.65 -15.05
N ALA A 22 18.43 11.76 -15.68
CA ALA A 22 19.21 12.99 -15.60
C ALA A 22 19.17 13.57 -14.17
N GLY A 23 20.30 14.12 -13.72
CA GLY A 23 20.42 14.67 -12.38
C GLY A 23 20.34 13.58 -11.31
N GLU A 24 19.53 13.81 -10.28
CA GLU A 24 19.33 12.83 -9.19
C GLU A 24 18.09 11.99 -9.40
N ALA A 25 17.41 12.15 -10.53
CA ALA A 25 16.22 11.36 -10.84
C ALA A 25 16.60 9.91 -11.15
N LYS A 26 15.71 8.98 -10.76
CA LYS A 26 15.97 7.55 -10.98
C LYS A 26 14.69 6.74 -10.92
N LEU A 27 14.74 5.56 -11.51
CA LEU A 27 13.66 4.58 -11.41
C LEU A 27 14.12 3.43 -10.55
N THR A 28 13.30 3.03 -9.59
CA THR A 28 13.61 1.94 -8.68
C THR A 28 12.46 0.94 -8.60
N ARG A 29 12.78 -0.23 -8.06
CA ARG A 29 11.80 -1.24 -7.65
C ARG A 29 11.96 -1.44 -6.15
N ALA A 30 10.85 -1.34 -5.42
CA ALA A 30 10.84 -1.55 -3.98
C ALA A 30 9.98 -2.76 -3.62
N HIS A 31 10.55 -3.69 -2.86
CA HIS A 31 9.85 -4.82 -2.27
C HIS A 31 9.69 -4.53 -0.79
N VAL A 32 8.45 -4.39 -0.32
CA VAL A 32 8.18 -3.89 1.02
C VAL A 32 7.19 -4.82 1.72
N THR A 33 7.47 -5.10 2.99
CA THR A 33 6.56 -5.85 3.85
C THR A 33 5.98 -4.91 4.90
N PHE A 34 4.66 -4.95 5.04
CA PHE A 34 3.93 -4.11 5.98
C PHE A 34 3.22 -4.96 7.03
N GLY A 35 3.09 -4.41 8.24
CA GLY A 35 2.20 -4.94 9.26
C GLY A 35 1.03 -3.99 9.46
N TYR A 36 -0.18 -4.53 9.56
CA TYR A 36 -1.41 -3.75 9.72
C TYR A 36 -2.04 -4.01 11.09
N ALA A 37 -2.61 -2.96 11.67
CA ALA A 37 -3.34 -3.02 12.92
C ALA A 37 -4.59 -2.14 12.83
N GLY A 38 -5.57 -2.44 13.68
CA GLY A 38 -6.87 -1.75 13.67
C GLY A 38 -7.93 -2.65 13.06
N ASP A 39 -8.80 -2.08 12.23
CA ASP A 39 -9.87 -2.83 11.58
C ASP A 39 -9.34 -3.81 10.52
N LEU A 40 -8.13 -3.60 10.04
CA LEU A 40 -7.41 -4.53 9.18
C LEU A 40 -6.18 -4.98 9.97
N GLN A 41 -6.06 -6.28 10.19
CA GLN A 41 -4.94 -6.89 10.91
C GLN A 41 -4.29 -7.93 10.02
N GLY A 42 -2.97 -7.88 9.92
CA GLY A 42 -2.26 -8.85 9.13
C GLY A 42 -1.00 -8.29 8.51
N GLN A 43 -0.62 -8.86 7.40
CA GLN A 43 0.63 -8.55 6.73
C GLN A 43 0.39 -8.30 5.25
N GLY A 44 1.09 -7.29 4.71
CA GLY A 44 1.06 -6.98 3.30
C GLY A 44 2.45 -7.13 2.70
N ILE A 45 2.51 -7.66 1.49
CA ILE A 45 3.75 -7.76 0.71
C ILE A 45 3.50 -7.02 -0.59
N SER A 46 4.32 -5.99 -0.84
CA SER A 46 4.14 -5.16 -2.02
C SER A 46 5.38 -5.12 -2.90
N ASP A 47 5.14 -4.98 -4.20
CA ASP A 47 6.18 -4.65 -5.17
C ASP A 47 5.73 -3.38 -5.89
N SER A 48 6.55 -2.35 -5.81
CA SER A 48 6.24 -1.04 -6.38
C SER A 48 7.35 -0.58 -7.30
N LEU A 49 6.96 0.12 -8.35
CA LEU A 49 7.88 0.84 -9.22
C LEU A 49 7.82 2.32 -8.84
N MET A 50 8.99 2.91 -8.64
CA MET A 50 9.10 4.28 -8.14
C MET A 50 9.89 5.15 -9.11
N CYS A 51 9.41 6.36 -9.30
CA CYS A 51 10.12 7.38 -10.07
C CYS A 51 10.49 8.53 -9.12
N TYR A 52 11.77 8.66 -8.83
CA TYR A 52 12.29 9.78 -8.05
C TYR A 52 12.61 10.93 -9.00
N ARG A 53 12.06 12.09 -8.68
CA ARG A 53 12.35 13.31 -9.43
C ARG A 53 13.55 14.02 -8.83
N ASP A 54 14.13 14.92 -9.61
CA ASP A 54 15.31 15.69 -9.24
C ASP A 54 15.04 16.71 -8.10
N ASN A 55 13.78 16.95 -7.77
CA ASN A 55 13.36 17.92 -6.77
C ASN A 55 13.06 17.33 -5.39
N GLY A 56 13.42 16.06 -5.16
CA GLY A 56 13.19 15.39 -3.88
C GLY A 56 11.81 14.78 -3.73
N THR A 57 10.98 14.82 -4.77
CA THR A 57 9.67 14.15 -4.76
C THR A 57 9.72 12.83 -5.53
N ALA A 58 8.73 11.99 -5.31
CA ALA A 58 8.63 10.71 -6.01
C ALA A 58 7.17 10.38 -6.30
N VAL A 59 6.95 9.62 -7.36
CA VAL A 59 5.67 8.97 -7.63
C VAL A 59 5.89 7.47 -7.71
N TYR A 60 4.87 6.69 -7.37
CA TYR A 60 5.01 5.23 -7.37
C TYR A 60 3.68 4.55 -7.64
N THR A 61 3.76 3.33 -8.13
CA THR A 61 2.61 2.46 -8.34
C THR A 61 3.04 1.02 -8.10
N GLY A 62 2.12 0.18 -7.64
CA GLY A 62 2.44 -1.20 -7.38
C GLY A 62 1.25 -2.03 -6.97
N LEU A 63 1.53 -3.29 -6.69
CA LEU A 63 0.55 -4.25 -6.21
C LEU A 63 0.99 -4.73 -4.83
N GLU A 64 0.01 -4.88 -3.95
CA GLU A 64 0.24 -5.36 -2.60
C GLU A 64 -0.75 -6.48 -2.29
N ARG A 65 -0.26 -7.61 -1.81
CA ARG A 65 -1.12 -8.69 -1.32
C ARG A 65 -1.19 -8.62 0.18
N ILE A 66 -2.40 -8.47 0.71
CA ILE A 66 -2.64 -8.44 2.15
C ILE A 66 -3.28 -9.77 2.55
N THR A 67 -2.71 -10.37 3.60
CA THR A 67 -3.22 -11.60 4.20
C THR A 67 -3.48 -11.33 5.67
N GLY A 68 -4.69 -11.62 6.13
CA GLY A 68 -5.05 -11.38 7.52
C GLY A 68 -6.54 -11.32 7.74
N GLN A 69 -6.97 -10.37 8.55
CA GLN A 69 -8.38 -10.22 8.93
C GLN A 69 -8.85 -8.79 8.68
N LEU A 70 -10.01 -8.67 8.07
CA LEU A 70 -10.71 -7.41 7.90
C LEU A 70 -12.04 -7.49 8.65
N ALA A 71 -12.15 -6.71 9.73
CA ALA A 71 -13.33 -6.71 10.61
C ALA A 71 -13.71 -8.14 11.05
N GLY A 72 -12.70 -8.94 11.40
CA GLY A 72 -12.88 -10.30 11.90
C GLY A 72 -13.01 -11.38 10.83
N ARG A 73 -13.01 -11.01 9.54
CA ARG A 73 -13.11 -11.96 8.43
C ARG A 73 -11.72 -12.26 7.89
N SER A 74 -11.36 -13.53 7.80
CA SER A 74 -10.02 -13.96 7.40
C SER A 74 -9.93 -14.26 5.92
N GLY A 75 -8.81 -13.88 5.32
CA GLY A 75 -8.53 -14.15 3.92
C GLY A 75 -7.38 -13.31 3.40
N SER A 76 -7.34 -13.15 2.10
CA SER A 76 -6.35 -12.31 1.44
C SER A 76 -6.99 -11.56 0.28
N PHE A 77 -6.33 -10.49 -0.14
CA PHE A 77 -6.76 -9.71 -1.31
C PHE A 77 -5.59 -8.90 -1.84
N VAL A 78 -5.73 -8.39 -3.05
CA VAL A 78 -4.70 -7.59 -3.71
C VAL A 78 -5.17 -6.16 -3.86
N LEU A 79 -4.30 -5.22 -3.52
CA LEU A 79 -4.51 -3.80 -3.74
C LEU A 79 -3.64 -3.32 -4.91
N LEU A 80 -4.23 -2.49 -5.76
CA LEU A 80 -3.48 -1.68 -6.70
C LEU A 80 -3.25 -0.32 -6.05
N SER A 81 -2.00 0.07 -5.88
CA SER A 81 -1.61 1.27 -5.16
C SER A 81 -0.97 2.27 -6.10
N THR A 82 -1.30 3.54 -5.90
CA THR A 82 -0.68 4.66 -6.61
C THR A 82 -0.47 5.78 -5.60
N GLY A 83 0.72 6.35 -5.58
CA GLY A 83 1.00 7.37 -4.60
C GLY A 83 2.10 8.32 -4.98
N ALA A 84 2.34 9.27 -4.10
CA ALA A 84 3.38 10.26 -4.26
C ALA A 84 4.00 10.60 -2.91
N TYR A 85 5.29 10.89 -2.94
CA TYR A 85 6.02 11.40 -1.80
C TYR A 85 6.40 12.85 -2.08
N ALA A 86 5.95 13.75 -1.21
CA ALA A 86 6.27 15.17 -1.29
C ALA A 86 6.08 15.79 0.08
N ASP A 87 6.86 16.82 0.39
CA ASP A 87 6.76 17.58 1.64
C ASP A 87 6.86 16.71 2.90
N GLY A 88 7.65 15.64 2.83
CA GLY A 88 7.86 14.74 3.96
C GLY A 88 6.75 13.73 4.18
N GLU A 89 5.78 13.64 3.28
CA GLU A 89 4.65 12.72 3.41
C GLU A 89 4.51 11.82 2.18
N ALA A 90 4.23 10.54 2.42
CA ALA A 90 3.82 9.61 1.37
C ALA A 90 2.31 9.43 1.46
N LYS A 91 1.61 9.79 0.40
CA LYS A 91 0.16 9.64 0.29
C LYS A 91 -0.15 8.63 -0.80
N THR A 92 -0.87 7.58 -0.43
CA THR A 92 -1.16 6.46 -1.32
C THR A 92 -2.66 6.26 -1.44
N SER A 93 -3.12 6.03 -2.67
CA SER A 93 -4.50 5.63 -2.96
C SER A 93 -4.53 4.15 -3.26
N TRP A 94 -5.53 3.45 -2.75
CA TRP A 94 -5.69 2.00 -2.88
C TRP A 94 -6.97 1.65 -3.61
N GLN A 95 -6.90 0.62 -4.41
CA GLN A 95 -8.09 0.02 -5.01
C GLN A 95 -7.97 -1.50 -4.95
N VAL A 96 -8.99 -2.16 -4.44
CA VAL A 96 -9.03 -3.62 -4.42
C VAL A 96 -9.15 -4.13 -5.85
N VAL A 97 -8.29 -5.06 -6.23
CA VAL A 97 -8.40 -5.75 -7.52
C VAL A 97 -9.58 -6.72 -7.43
N GLU A 98 -10.62 -6.49 -8.22
CA GLU A 98 -11.80 -7.34 -8.20
C GLU A 98 -11.44 -8.79 -8.52
N GLY A 99 -12.00 -9.70 -7.75
CA GLY A 99 -11.74 -11.13 -7.92
C GLY A 99 -10.51 -11.62 -7.18
N SER A 100 -9.77 -10.74 -6.50
CA SER A 100 -8.57 -11.15 -5.77
C SER A 100 -8.83 -11.62 -4.35
N GLY A 101 -10.02 -11.40 -3.81
CA GLY A 101 -10.35 -11.81 -2.45
C GLY A 101 -10.44 -13.32 -2.29
N THR A 102 -9.94 -13.84 -1.18
CA THR A 102 -9.97 -15.26 -0.86
C THR A 102 -10.56 -15.49 0.53
N GLY A 103 -10.93 -16.73 0.82
CA GLY A 103 -11.49 -17.10 2.12
C GLY A 103 -12.76 -16.32 2.40
N ASP A 104 -12.88 -15.78 3.59
CA ASP A 104 -14.03 -14.96 3.99
C ASP A 104 -14.06 -13.59 3.32
N LEU A 105 -13.03 -13.24 2.56
CA LEU A 105 -12.92 -11.99 1.82
C LEU A 105 -13.19 -12.17 0.33
N ALA A 106 -13.67 -13.31 -0.09
CA ALA A 106 -14.12 -13.52 -1.48
C ALA A 106 -15.23 -12.51 -1.81
N GLY A 107 -15.12 -11.87 -2.97
CA GLY A 107 -16.07 -10.85 -3.40
C GLY A 107 -15.78 -9.44 -2.88
N LEU A 108 -14.68 -9.26 -2.16
CA LEU A 108 -14.30 -7.96 -1.61
C LEU A 108 -14.11 -6.92 -2.73
N ARG A 109 -14.70 -5.76 -2.51
CA ARG A 109 -14.53 -4.56 -3.35
C ARG A 109 -14.28 -3.39 -2.44
N GLY A 110 -13.45 -2.46 -2.88
CA GLY A 110 -13.25 -1.26 -2.08
C GLY A 110 -12.10 -0.42 -2.56
N GLN A 111 -11.95 0.69 -1.87
CA GLN A 111 -10.91 1.66 -2.11
C GLN A 111 -10.52 2.33 -0.80
N GLY A 112 -9.33 2.86 -0.76
CA GLY A 112 -8.85 3.53 0.44
C GLY A 112 -7.64 4.38 0.17
N SER A 113 -7.08 4.88 1.25
CA SER A 113 -5.88 5.69 1.17
C SER A 113 -5.06 5.56 2.45
N SER A 114 -3.78 5.89 2.34
CA SER A 114 -2.89 5.91 3.49
C SER A 114 -1.99 7.13 3.45
N VAL A 115 -1.54 7.53 4.64
CA VAL A 115 -0.61 8.63 4.81
C VAL A 115 0.49 8.19 5.76
N ALA A 116 1.75 8.38 5.34
CA ALA A 116 2.92 8.18 6.19
C ALA A 116 3.71 9.47 6.20
N ALA A 117 3.70 10.18 7.33
CA ALA A 117 4.32 11.50 7.43
C ALA A 117 5.81 11.41 7.75
N SER A 118 6.20 10.55 8.68
CA SER A 118 7.60 10.36 9.05
C SER A 118 7.73 9.05 9.80
N GLY A 119 8.92 8.45 9.73
CA GLY A 119 9.19 7.19 10.39
C GLY A 119 8.64 5.99 9.61
N PRO A 120 8.63 4.80 10.23
CA PRO A 120 8.37 3.55 9.53
C PRO A 120 6.88 3.18 9.40
N GLY A 121 5.96 4.10 9.66
CA GLY A 121 4.55 3.76 9.62
C GLY A 121 3.64 4.92 9.31
N GLY A 122 2.35 4.63 9.29
CA GLY A 122 1.32 5.63 9.02
C GLY A 122 -0.06 5.12 9.36
N THR A 123 -1.07 5.81 8.83
CA THR A 123 -2.48 5.49 9.05
C THR A 123 -3.17 5.25 7.71
N PHE A 124 -4.28 4.52 7.76
CA PHE A 124 -5.07 4.27 6.58
C PHE A 124 -6.56 4.40 6.86
N THR A 125 -7.32 4.66 5.80
CA THR A 125 -8.78 4.54 5.78
C THR A 125 -9.15 3.68 4.57
N PHE A 126 -10.20 2.87 4.72
CA PHE A 126 -10.58 1.91 3.70
C PHE A 126 -12.11 1.79 3.69
N GLU A 127 -12.71 1.95 2.51
CA GLU A 127 -14.14 1.75 2.31
C GLU A 127 -14.35 0.50 1.47
N TYR A 128 -15.18 -0.43 1.94
CA TYR A 128 -15.34 -1.70 1.27
C TYR A 128 -16.75 -2.25 1.34
N ASP A 129 -17.06 -3.14 0.42
CA ASP A 129 -18.25 -3.97 0.39
C ASP A 129 -17.84 -5.43 0.24
N LEU A 130 -18.60 -6.30 0.87
CA LEU A 130 -18.51 -7.74 0.69
C LEU A 130 -19.83 -8.25 0.16
N CYS A 131 -19.79 -8.89 -0.99
CA CYS A 131 -20.98 -9.47 -1.62
C CYS A 131 -21.09 -10.95 -1.39
#